data_7276749efc301692ec21bbbcfbba661a
#
_entry.id   7276749efc301692ec21bbbcfbba661a
#
_cell.length_a   1.000
_cell.length_b   1.000
_cell.length_c   1.000
_cell.angle_alpha   90.00
_cell.angle_beta   90.00
_cell.angle_gamma   90.00
#
_symmetry.space_group_name_H-M   'P 1'
#
loop_
_entity.id
_entity.type
_entity.pdbx_description
1 polymer ?
#
loop_
_entity_poly.entity_id
_entity_poly.type
_entity_poly.pdbx_seq_one_letter_code
_entity_poly.pdbx_strand_id
1 'polypeptide(L)' 'NGQKWKAQIHVMGRNYNLGHFSSPAEAAVAYAKAASKFHGEYARIE' A
#
# COMPACT_ATOMS: atom_id res chain seq x y z
N ASN A 1 -8.33 -23.03 2.59
CA ASN A 1 -8.35 -22.26 2.57
C ASN A 1 -7.57 -21.20 2.53
N GLY A 2 -6.84 -20.74 2.32
CA GLY A 2 -6.02 -19.70 2.20
C GLY A 2 -6.72 -18.44 2.06
N GLN A 3 -6.77 -17.71 3.09
CA GLN A 3 -7.28 -16.40 3.01
C GLN A 3 -6.22 -15.51 2.50
N LYS A 4 -6.52 -14.66 1.58
CA LYS A 4 -5.57 -13.70 1.06
C LYS A 4 -5.96 -12.32 1.49
N TRP A 5 -4.97 -11.49 1.73
CA TRP A 5 -5.20 -10.13 2.16
C TRP A 5 -4.76 -9.20 1.05
N LYS A 6 -5.72 -8.52 0.47
CA LYS A 6 -5.42 -7.64 -0.64
C LYS A 6 -5.10 -6.26 -0.12
N ALA A 7 -4.04 -5.68 -0.60
CA ALA A 7 -3.63 -4.35 -0.20
C ALA A 7 -3.66 -3.43 -1.41
N GLN A 8 -4.22 -2.27 -1.24
CA GLN A 8 -4.21 -1.29 -2.30
C GLN A 8 -4.26 0.08 -1.68
N ILE A 9 -3.81 1.08 -2.40
CA ILE A 9 -3.74 2.41 -1.88
C ILE A 9 -4.32 3.35 -2.92
N HIS A 10 -4.99 4.38 -2.46
CA HIS A 10 -5.63 5.34 -3.34
C HIS A 10 -4.93 6.67 -3.16
N VAL A 11 -4.29 7.15 -4.20
CA VAL A 11 -3.52 8.37 -4.13
C VAL A 11 -3.82 9.23 -5.34
N MET A 12 -4.16 10.47 -5.12
CA MET A 12 -4.38 11.41 -6.21
C MET A 12 -5.38 10.90 -7.22
N GLY A 13 -6.42 10.29 -6.74
CA GLY A 13 -7.46 9.79 -7.63
C GLY A 13 -7.09 8.52 -8.36
N ARG A 14 -6.00 7.88 -7.99
CA ARG A 14 -5.58 6.66 -8.62
C ARG A 14 -5.50 5.55 -7.61
N ASN A 15 -5.83 4.36 -8.06
CA ASN A 15 -5.74 3.19 -7.21
C ASN A 15 -4.51 2.40 -7.60
N TYR A 16 -3.68 2.10 -6.61
CA TYR A 16 -2.51 1.29 -6.84
C TYR A 16 -2.68 -0.03 -6.11
N ASN A 17 -2.58 -1.11 -6.85
CA ASN A 17 -2.76 -2.42 -6.29
C ASN A 17 -1.43 -2.93 -5.79
N LEU A 18 -1.32 -3.19 -4.50
CA LEU A 18 -0.06 -3.64 -3.92
C LEU A 18 0.09 -5.14 -3.99
N GLY A 19 -1.01 -5.86 -4.19
CA GLY A 19 -0.95 -7.29 -4.33
C GLY A 19 -1.69 -8.02 -3.24
N HIS A 20 -1.54 -9.33 -3.23
CA HIS A 20 -2.18 -10.18 -2.24
C HIS A 20 -1.12 -10.76 -1.33
N PHE A 21 -1.47 -10.89 -0.05
CA PHE A 21 -0.52 -11.37 0.93
C PHE A 21 -1.16 -12.45 1.77
N SER A 22 -0.36 -13.28 2.36
CA SER A 22 -0.87 -14.39 3.16
C SER A 22 -1.27 -13.97 4.55
N SER A 23 -0.82 -12.84 5.01
CA SER A 23 -1.18 -12.42 6.35
C SER A 23 -1.42 -10.93 6.35
N PRO A 24 -2.22 -10.47 7.30
CA PRO A 24 -2.49 -9.04 7.39
C PRO A 24 -1.23 -8.24 7.74
N ALA A 25 -0.30 -8.86 8.44
CA ALA A 25 0.93 -8.17 8.79
C ALA A 25 1.72 -7.84 7.52
N GLU A 26 1.76 -8.80 6.60
CA GLU A 26 2.48 -8.56 5.37
C GLU A 26 1.79 -7.49 4.54
N ALA A 27 0.46 -7.54 4.51
CA ALA A 27 -0.28 -6.53 3.79
C ALA A 27 -0.05 -5.14 4.39
N ALA A 28 0.01 -5.08 5.70
CA ALA A 28 0.24 -3.81 6.38
C ALA A 28 1.63 -3.27 6.06
N VAL A 29 2.62 -4.15 5.99
CA VAL A 29 3.96 -3.73 5.66
C VAL A 29 4.00 -3.18 4.25
N ALA A 30 3.35 -3.88 3.33
CA ALA A 30 3.32 -3.41 1.95
C ALA A 30 2.62 -2.06 1.85
N TYR A 31 1.54 -1.91 2.58
CA TYR A 31 0.81 -0.66 2.56
C TYR A 31 1.67 0.47 3.14
N ALA A 32 2.37 0.18 4.23
CA ALA A 32 3.20 1.18 4.85
C ALA A 32 4.32 1.62 3.91
N LYS A 33 4.92 0.67 3.23
CA LYS A 33 5.97 1.00 2.29
C LYS A 33 5.44 1.84 1.15
N ALA A 34 4.30 1.47 0.61
CA ALA A 34 3.72 2.22 -0.49
C ALA A 34 3.33 3.62 -0.04
N ALA A 35 2.73 3.73 1.14
CA ALA A 35 2.32 5.03 1.64
C ALA A 35 3.51 5.92 1.85
N SER A 36 4.59 5.37 2.38
CA SER A 36 5.78 6.15 2.60
C SER A 36 6.37 6.63 1.28
N LYS A 37 6.36 5.76 0.29
CA LYS A 37 6.89 6.11 -1.00
C LYS A 37 6.08 7.25 -1.63
N PHE A 38 4.76 7.12 -1.63
CA PHE A 38 3.93 8.14 -2.25
C PHE A 38 3.94 9.42 -1.45
N HIS A 39 3.95 9.32 -0.14
CA HIS A 39 4.00 10.52 0.68
C HIS A 39 5.33 11.22 0.50
N GLY A 40 6.39 10.49 0.41
CA GLY A 40 7.69 11.10 0.24
C GLY A 40 7.78 11.86 -1.06
N GLU A 41 7.07 11.34 -2.09
CA GLU A 41 7.10 12.01 -3.35
C GLU A 41 6.21 13.22 -3.38
N TYR A 42 5.03 13.12 -2.84
CA TYR A 42 4.08 14.21 -2.93
C TYR A 42 4.12 15.13 -1.74
N ALA A 43 4.69 14.70 -0.65
CA ALA A 43 4.77 15.54 0.51
C ALA A 43 6.04 16.32 0.56
N ARG A 44 6.84 16.32 -0.49
CA ARG A 44 8.00 17.07 -0.44
C ARG A 44 7.75 18.42 -0.41
N ILE A 45 7.67 19.10 0.11
CA ILE A 45 7.41 20.36 0.15
C ILE A 45 8.20 21.16 0.12
N GLU A 46 8.38 21.30 0.05
CA GLU A 46 8.88 22.00 -0.04
C GLU A 46 9.00 22.40 -0.06
#